data_21dbc747ef78df04dabe1de5091d94f9
#
_entry.id   21dbc747ef78df04dabe1de5091d94f9
#
_cell.length_a   1.000
_cell.length_b   1.000
_cell.length_c   1.000
_cell.angle_alpha   90.00
_cell.angle_beta   90.00
_cell.angle_gamma   90.00
#
_symmetry.space_group_name_H-M   'P 1'
#
loop_
_entity.id
_entity.type
_entity.pdbx_description
1 polymer ?
#
loop_
_entity_poly.entity_id
_entity_poly.type
_entity_poly.pdbx_seq_one_letter_code
_entity_poly.pdbx_strand_id
1 'polypeptide(L)'
;MTKIIFFIIILFNLNTFNSLAGTLTVTSGDSKNEYKKAYFAGGCFWCMEESFDKEKGVIKSISGYSGGHVKNPTYKQVIYKDTGHVEAIEVYYDPKLTSYEKLLKVFWVNIDPFDAKGQFCDKGKSYRSVAFYQNIKQKKLIEKSILSIEKKFNMKKIVTLVWEFEKFYPAEDYHQDYYQNNFLRYLAYKTGCQREEILNRIWN
;
A
#
# COMPACT_ATOMS: atom_id res chain seq x y z
N MET A 1 24.88 90.66 -24.56
CA MET A 1 24.82 89.81 -23.39
C MET A 1 24.91 88.35 -23.86
N THR A 2 26.12 87.79 -23.90
CA THR A 2 26.44 86.53 -24.54
C THR A 2 26.66 85.47 -23.44
N LYS A 3 25.81 84.48 -23.31
CA LYS A 3 26.00 83.38 -22.33
C LYS A 3 26.86 82.28 -22.97
N ILE A 4 28.03 82.09 -22.36
CA ILE A 4 28.95 80.99 -22.68
C ILE A 4 28.49 79.81 -21.92
N ILE A 5 28.18 78.72 -22.65
CA ILE A 5 27.86 77.42 -22.09
C ILE A 5 29.13 76.55 -22.11
N PHE A 6 29.61 76.20 -20.92
CA PHE A 6 30.69 75.19 -20.75
C PHE A 6 30.15 73.79 -20.89
N PHE A 7 30.65 73.04 -21.88
CA PHE A 7 30.45 71.61 -21.97
C PHE A 7 31.54 70.89 -21.18
N ILE A 8 31.11 70.21 -20.13
CA ILE A 8 32.00 69.29 -19.40
C ILE A 8 31.91 67.95 -20.03
N ILE A 9 32.98 67.44 -20.64
CA ILE A 9 33.14 66.10 -21.18
C ILE A 9 33.57 65.23 -20.02
N ILE A 10 32.65 64.35 -19.56
CA ILE A 10 33.00 63.33 -18.58
C ILE A 10 33.46 62.09 -19.37
N LEU A 11 34.74 61.75 -19.28
CA LEU A 11 35.30 60.50 -19.77
C LEU A 11 34.90 59.34 -18.85
N PHE A 12 33.98 58.51 -19.29
CA PHE A 12 33.68 57.26 -18.61
C PHE A 12 34.76 56.20 -18.95
N ASN A 13 35.56 55.82 -17.97
CA ASN A 13 36.43 54.65 -18.03
C ASN A 13 35.56 53.39 -17.96
N LEU A 14 35.49 52.67 -19.07
CA LEU A 14 34.92 51.32 -19.11
C LEU A 14 35.91 50.34 -18.49
N ASN A 15 35.75 50.07 -17.20
CA ASN A 15 36.35 48.89 -16.57
C ASN A 15 35.54 47.65 -17.01
N THR A 16 36.16 46.82 -17.82
CA THR A 16 35.64 45.50 -18.17
C THR A 16 35.72 44.57 -16.96
N PHE A 17 34.60 44.41 -16.28
CA PHE A 17 34.42 43.35 -15.30
C PHE A 17 34.29 42.00 -16.05
N ASN A 18 35.36 41.21 -16.03
CA ASN A 18 35.30 39.80 -16.40
C ASN A 18 34.51 39.08 -15.29
N SER A 19 33.20 38.88 -15.50
CA SER A 19 32.39 38.00 -14.70
C SER A 19 32.74 36.55 -15.03
N LEU A 20 33.49 35.89 -14.16
CA LEU A 20 33.65 34.43 -14.16
C LEU A 20 32.30 33.84 -13.71
N ALA A 21 31.40 33.60 -14.66
CA ALA A 21 30.19 32.87 -14.41
C ALA A 21 30.55 31.38 -14.17
N GLY A 22 30.88 31.07 -12.93
CA GLY A 22 30.94 29.67 -12.48
C GLY A 22 29.54 29.10 -12.60
N THR A 23 29.36 28.21 -13.59
CA THR A 23 28.14 27.41 -13.71
C THR A 23 28.07 26.48 -12.50
N LEU A 24 27.33 26.90 -11.48
CA LEU A 24 26.91 25.99 -10.41
C LEU A 24 25.94 24.96 -11.02
N THR A 25 26.47 23.82 -11.42
CA THR A 25 25.65 22.66 -11.68
C THR A 25 25.06 22.21 -10.35
N VAL A 26 23.83 22.67 -10.08
CA VAL A 26 22.99 22.09 -9.03
C VAL A 26 22.66 20.67 -9.48
N THR A 27 23.47 19.71 -9.04
CA THR A 27 23.05 18.32 -9.08
C THR A 27 21.88 18.18 -8.15
N SER A 28 20.65 18.23 -8.69
CA SER A 28 19.46 17.81 -7.99
C SER A 28 19.64 16.34 -7.65
N GLY A 29 20.14 16.07 -6.47
CA GLY A 29 20.09 14.74 -5.86
C GLY A 29 18.65 14.43 -5.54
N ASP A 30 17.83 14.15 -6.56
CA ASP A 30 16.57 13.43 -6.39
C ASP A 30 16.94 12.04 -5.87
N SER A 31 17.03 11.91 -4.54
CA SER A 31 16.87 10.63 -3.91
C SER A 31 15.41 10.21 -4.18
N LYS A 32 15.16 9.58 -5.34
CA LYS A 32 13.92 8.88 -5.59
C LYS A 32 13.69 7.99 -4.37
N ASN A 33 12.75 8.38 -3.52
CA ASN A 33 12.25 7.50 -2.48
C ASN A 33 11.70 6.27 -3.21
N GLU A 34 12.48 5.20 -3.24
CA GLU A 34 12.13 3.97 -3.94
C GLU A 34 11.15 3.20 -3.05
N TYR A 35 9.86 3.57 -3.17
CA TYR A 35 8.79 2.84 -2.49
C TYR A 35 8.73 1.42 -3.02
N LYS A 36 8.49 0.48 -2.11
CA LYS A 36 8.23 -0.93 -2.46
C LYS A 36 6.75 -1.22 -2.37
N LYS A 37 6.37 -2.33 -3.00
CA LYS A 37 4.98 -2.81 -3.00
C LYS A 37 4.89 -4.17 -2.33
N ALA A 38 3.76 -4.41 -1.65
CA ALA A 38 3.37 -5.70 -1.13
C ALA A 38 1.87 -5.92 -1.40
N TYR A 39 1.44 -7.18 -1.48
CA TYR A 39 0.08 -7.53 -1.83
C TYR A 39 -0.46 -8.56 -0.85
N PHE A 40 -1.69 -8.31 -0.35
CA PHE A 40 -2.35 -9.14 0.63
C PHE A 40 -3.85 -9.20 0.36
N ALA A 41 -4.50 -10.32 0.69
CA ALA A 41 -5.94 -10.47 0.72
C ALA A 41 -6.37 -10.95 2.10
N GLY A 42 -7.28 -10.26 2.75
CA GLY A 42 -7.69 -10.54 4.14
C GLY A 42 -9.20 -10.41 4.37
N GLY A 43 -10.01 -10.89 3.41
CA GLY A 43 -11.44 -10.64 3.38
C GLY A 43 -11.75 -9.26 2.84
N CYS A 44 -12.68 -8.54 3.45
CA CYS A 44 -13.04 -7.18 3.03
C CYS A 44 -11.82 -6.27 2.91
N PHE A 45 -11.57 -5.78 1.70
CA PHE A 45 -10.44 -4.89 1.43
C PHE A 45 -10.54 -3.55 2.15
N TRP A 46 -11.72 -3.00 2.45
CA TRP A 46 -11.86 -1.78 3.25
C TRP A 46 -11.23 -1.91 4.64
N CYS A 47 -11.39 -3.09 5.28
CA CYS A 47 -10.79 -3.35 6.59
C CYS A 47 -9.27 -3.53 6.50
N MET A 48 -8.80 -4.14 5.43
CA MET A 48 -7.37 -4.32 5.22
C MET A 48 -6.70 -2.98 4.86
N GLU A 49 -7.35 -2.14 4.04
CA GLU A 49 -6.91 -0.78 3.73
C GLU A 49 -6.71 0.03 5.01
N GLU A 50 -7.73 0.13 5.87
CA GLU A 50 -7.63 0.77 7.18
C GLU A 50 -6.45 0.25 8.01
N SER A 51 -6.25 -1.06 8.01
CA SER A 51 -5.21 -1.70 8.83
C SER A 51 -3.80 -1.39 8.35
N PHE A 52 -3.59 -1.35 7.02
CA PHE A 52 -2.28 -1.03 6.45
C PHE A 52 -1.99 0.46 6.48
N ASP A 53 -2.97 1.33 6.23
CA ASP A 53 -2.77 2.78 6.24
C ASP A 53 -2.37 3.32 7.63
N LYS A 54 -2.73 2.61 8.70
CA LYS A 54 -2.32 2.94 10.07
C LYS A 54 -0.88 2.49 10.41
N GLU A 55 -0.24 1.67 9.55
CA GLU A 55 1.10 1.17 9.81
C GLU A 55 2.15 2.22 9.44
N LYS A 56 3.06 2.51 10.38
CA LYS A 56 4.13 3.47 10.15
C LYS A 56 5.05 3.01 9.02
N GLY A 57 5.23 3.87 8.02
CA GLY A 57 6.04 3.60 6.84
C GLY A 57 5.25 3.06 5.65
N VAL A 58 3.96 2.80 5.81
CA VAL A 58 3.03 2.69 4.68
C VAL A 58 2.73 4.09 4.16
N ILE A 59 2.83 4.27 2.85
CA ILE A 59 2.62 5.55 2.16
C ILE A 59 1.16 5.66 1.72
N LYS A 60 0.63 4.56 1.20
CA LYS A 60 -0.77 4.37 0.84
C LYS A 60 -1.06 2.90 0.63
N SER A 61 -2.32 2.53 0.72
CA SER A 61 -2.82 1.27 0.19
C SER A 61 -3.92 1.51 -0.85
N ILE A 62 -4.15 0.53 -1.70
CA ILE A 62 -5.14 0.59 -2.78
C ILE A 62 -5.95 -0.69 -2.72
N SER A 63 -7.27 -0.56 -2.57
CA SER A 63 -8.22 -1.66 -2.66
C SER A 63 -8.35 -2.17 -4.10
N GLY A 64 -8.40 -3.49 -4.30
CA GLY A 64 -8.49 -4.06 -5.64
C GLY A 64 -8.64 -5.58 -5.66
N TYR A 65 -8.24 -6.18 -6.75
CA TYR A 65 -8.42 -7.60 -7.04
C TYR A 65 -7.12 -8.22 -7.55
N SER A 66 -6.84 -9.47 -7.12
CA SER A 66 -5.66 -10.22 -7.57
C SER A 66 -5.90 -11.73 -7.54
N GLY A 67 -5.02 -12.48 -8.20
CA GLY A 67 -4.99 -13.95 -8.17
C GLY A 67 -5.95 -14.67 -9.11
N GLY A 68 -6.79 -13.95 -9.87
CA GLY A 68 -7.75 -14.51 -10.79
C GLY A 68 -7.32 -14.42 -12.26
N HIS A 69 -8.15 -15.00 -13.14
CA HIS A 69 -7.88 -15.11 -14.58
C HIS A 69 -8.61 -14.07 -15.45
N VAL A 70 -9.60 -13.37 -14.88
CA VAL A 70 -10.37 -12.35 -15.62
C VAL A 70 -9.57 -11.05 -15.67
N LYS A 71 -9.39 -10.47 -16.87
CA LYS A 71 -8.72 -9.18 -17.06
C LYS A 71 -9.67 -8.04 -16.75
N ASN A 72 -9.18 -7.01 -16.02
CA ASN A 72 -9.94 -5.83 -15.61
C ASN A 72 -11.33 -6.19 -15.04
N PRO A 73 -11.39 -7.03 -13.99
CA PRO A 73 -12.64 -7.45 -13.43
C PRO A 73 -13.35 -6.28 -12.75
N THR A 74 -14.67 -6.29 -12.76
CA THR A 74 -15.49 -5.40 -11.94
C THR A 74 -15.81 -6.04 -10.60
N TYR A 75 -16.15 -5.23 -9.58
CA TYR A 75 -16.60 -5.72 -8.27
C TYR A 75 -17.70 -6.79 -8.40
N LYS A 76 -18.74 -6.52 -9.20
CA LYS A 76 -19.84 -7.47 -9.42
C LYS A 76 -19.37 -8.79 -10.01
N GLN A 77 -18.36 -8.78 -10.87
CA GLN A 77 -17.80 -10.01 -11.42
C GLN A 77 -17.04 -10.81 -10.34
N VAL A 78 -16.21 -10.13 -9.53
CA VAL A 78 -15.43 -10.78 -8.47
C VAL A 78 -16.33 -11.42 -7.42
N ILE A 79 -17.42 -10.76 -7.05
CA ILE A 79 -18.32 -11.25 -5.98
C ILE A 79 -19.30 -12.31 -6.48
N TYR A 80 -19.82 -12.18 -7.72
CA TYR A 80 -20.92 -13.01 -8.18
C TYR A 80 -20.54 -14.03 -9.28
N LYS A 81 -19.30 -13.97 -9.80
CA LYS A 81 -18.84 -14.88 -10.85
C LYS A 81 -17.56 -15.60 -10.41
N ASP A 82 -17.24 -16.72 -11.06
CA ASP A 82 -15.99 -17.43 -10.84
C ASP A 82 -14.84 -16.76 -11.63
N THR A 83 -14.33 -15.65 -11.12
CA THR A 83 -13.21 -14.93 -11.73
C THR A 83 -11.85 -15.44 -11.24
N GLY A 84 -11.82 -16.22 -10.16
CA GLY A 84 -10.62 -16.61 -9.45
C GLY A 84 -10.01 -15.53 -8.57
N HIS A 85 -10.42 -14.27 -8.75
CA HIS A 85 -9.90 -13.13 -7.97
C HIS A 85 -10.36 -13.18 -6.51
N VAL A 86 -9.50 -12.63 -5.65
CA VAL A 86 -9.82 -12.26 -4.27
C VAL A 86 -9.80 -10.74 -4.12
N GLU A 87 -10.57 -10.20 -3.16
CA GLU A 87 -10.38 -8.84 -2.70
C GLU A 87 -8.99 -8.72 -2.09
N ALA A 88 -8.19 -7.80 -2.59
CA ALA A 88 -6.79 -7.65 -2.25
C ALA A 88 -6.42 -6.18 -2.02
N ILE A 89 -5.30 -5.97 -1.34
CA ILE A 89 -4.69 -4.65 -1.11
C ILE A 89 -3.31 -4.62 -1.75
N GLU A 90 -3.03 -3.56 -2.52
CA GLU A 90 -1.69 -3.16 -2.93
C GLU A 90 -1.16 -2.12 -1.94
N VAL A 91 -0.12 -2.46 -1.19
CA VAL A 91 0.48 -1.61 -0.15
C VAL A 91 1.78 -1.01 -0.65
N TYR A 92 1.86 0.33 -0.71
CA TYR A 92 3.08 1.07 -0.98
C TYR A 92 3.76 1.43 0.33
N TYR A 93 5.02 1.08 0.49
CA TYR A 93 5.75 1.33 1.74
C TYR A 93 7.18 1.84 1.51
N ASP A 94 7.65 2.66 2.45
CA ASP A 94 9.05 3.11 2.50
C ASP A 94 9.91 2.02 3.17
N PRO A 95 10.84 1.39 2.44
CA PRO A 95 11.70 0.35 2.99
C PRO A 95 12.69 0.84 4.06
N LYS A 96 12.83 2.16 4.24
CA LYS A 96 13.62 2.76 5.32
C LYS A 96 12.86 2.81 6.64
N LEU A 97 11.52 2.84 6.59
CA LEU A 97 10.65 2.98 7.75
C LEU A 97 9.99 1.66 8.19
N THR A 98 9.66 0.80 7.21
CA THR A 98 9.04 -0.49 7.46
C THR A 98 9.61 -1.59 6.55
N SER A 99 9.15 -2.82 6.70
CA SER A 99 9.63 -3.95 5.90
C SER A 99 8.48 -4.89 5.57
N TYR A 100 8.67 -5.73 4.52
CA TYR A 100 7.71 -6.77 4.18
C TYR A 100 7.39 -7.70 5.37
N GLU A 101 8.36 -8.00 6.22
CA GLU A 101 8.15 -8.81 7.43
C GLU A 101 7.23 -8.12 8.45
N LYS A 102 7.34 -6.78 8.61
CA LYS A 102 6.42 -6.01 9.45
C LYS A 102 5.01 -5.97 8.85
N LEU A 103 4.90 -5.78 7.53
CA LEU A 103 3.62 -5.83 6.83
C LEU A 103 2.94 -7.20 6.95
N LEU A 104 3.71 -8.30 6.90
CA LEU A 104 3.19 -9.63 7.21
C LEU A 104 2.60 -9.73 8.62
N LYS A 105 3.22 -9.09 9.63
CA LYS A 105 2.66 -9.06 10.99
C LYS A 105 1.33 -8.32 11.02
N VAL A 106 1.25 -7.16 10.35
CA VAL A 106 -0.02 -6.42 10.20
C VAL A 106 -1.09 -7.31 9.53
N PHE A 107 -0.73 -7.98 8.44
CA PHE A 107 -1.63 -8.90 7.74
C PHE A 107 -2.17 -9.98 8.66
N TRP A 108 -1.28 -10.72 9.36
CA TRP A 108 -1.67 -11.85 10.19
C TRP A 108 -2.63 -11.46 11.31
N VAL A 109 -2.34 -10.40 12.07
CA VAL A 109 -3.19 -9.99 13.20
C VAL A 109 -4.52 -9.40 12.78
N ASN A 110 -4.73 -9.16 11.49
CA ASN A 110 -5.96 -8.64 10.93
C ASN A 110 -6.80 -9.70 10.18
N ILE A 111 -6.45 -10.98 10.27
CA ILE A 111 -7.22 -12.08 9.67
C ILE A 111 -7.48 -13.21 10.67
N ASP A 112 -8.47 -14.04 10.35
CA ASP A 112 -8.58 -15.41 10.88
C ASP A 112 -7.79 -16.35 9.96
N PRO A 113 -6.59 -16.82 10.36
CA PRO A 113 -5.78 -17.69 9.51
C PRO A 113 -6.32 -19.12 9.40
N PHE A 114 -7.43 -19.43 10.08
CA PHE A 114 -8.04 -20.74 10.14
C PHE A 114 -9.40 -20.82 9.41
N ASP A 115 -9.89 -19.72 8.82
CA ASP A 115 -11.13 -19.70 8.05
C ASP A 115 -10.85 -19.88 6.55
N ALA A 116 -11.11 -21.08 6.03
CA ALA A 116 -10.95 -21.40 4.60
C ALA A 116 -12.10 -20.89 3.72
N LYS A 117 -13.22 -20.44 4.33
CA LYS A 117 -14.45 -20.10 3.59
C LYS A 117 -14.61 -18.60 3.36
N GLY A 118 -13.70 -17.78 3.87
CA GLY A 118 -13.74 -16.31 3.80
C GLY A 118 -13.11 -15.69 5.02
N GLN A 119 -13.62 -14.54 5.43
CA GLN A 119 -13.16 -13.86 6.66
C GLN A 119 -14.39 -13.26 7.37
N PHE A 120 -14.52 -13.54 8.66
CA PHE A 120 -15.59 -13.01 9.51
C PHE A 120 -16.98 -13.23 8.91
N CYS A 121 -17.74 -12.14 8.63
CA CYS A 121 -19.06 -12.22 8.01
C CYS A 121 -19.01 -12.39 6.48
N ASP A 122 -17.88 -12.10 5.84
CA ASP A 122 -17.72 -12.22 4.39
C ASP A 122 -17.34 -13.66 4.02
N LYS A 123 -18.23 -14.33 3.30
CA LYS A 123 -18.04 -15.71 2.90
C LYS A 123 -18.00 -15.82 1.38
N GLY A 124 -17.16 -16.72 0.91
CA GLY A 124 -16.95 -16.99 -0.52
C GLY A 124 -15.49 -16.96 -0.93
N LYS A 125 -15.22 -17.43 -2.15
CA LYS A 125 -13.86 -17.55 -2.69
C LYS A 125 -13.14 -16.21 -2.78
N SER A 126 -13.86 -15.10 -3.05
CA SER A 126 -13.32 -13.75 -3.15
C SER A 126 -12.85 -13.15 -1.83
N TYR A 127 -13.27 -13.71 -0.70
CA TYR A 127 -12.92 -13.25 0.64
C TYR A 127 -11.91 -14.11 1.38
N ARG A 128 -11.27 -15.05 0.69
CA ARG A 128 -10.22 -15.88 1.29
C ARG A 128 -8.97 -15.06 1.60
N SER A 129 -8.27 -15.44 2.67
CA SER A 129 -6.99 -14.84 3.00
C SER A 129 -5.88 -15.39 2.10
N VAL A 130 -5.06 -14.47 1.56
CA VAL A 130 -3.91 -14.80 0.70
C VAL A 130 -2.73 -13.87 1.03
N ALA A 131 -1.56 -14.43 1.25
CA ALA A 131 -0.30 -13.70 1.24
C ALA A 131 0.36 -13.88 -0.13
N PHE A 132 0.52 -12.79 -0.88
CA PHE A 132 1.17 -12.84 -2.19
C PHE A 132 2.67 -12.60 -2.06
N TYR A 133 3.48 -13.33 -2.85
CA TYR A 133 4.92 -13.10 -2.94
C TYR A 133 5.33 -12.70 -4.35
N GLN A 134 6.23 -11.73 -4.46
CA GLN A 134 6.81 -11.24 -5.72
C GLN A 134 8.19 -11.85 -6.01
N ASN A 135 8.78 -12.51 -5.03
CA ASN A 135 10.09 -13.12 -5.13
C ASN A 135 10.30 -14.17 -4.02
N ILE A 136 11.35 -14.98 -4.20
CA ILE A 136 11.68 -16.08 -3.28
C ILE A 136 11.97 -15.62 -1.85
N LYS A 137 12.49 -14.40 -1.66
CA LYS A 137 12.74 -13.84 -0.31
C LYS A 137 11.42 -13.61 0.43
N GLN A 138 10.42 -13.01 -0.24
CA GLN A 138 9.08 -12.82 0.35
C GLN A 138 8.43 -14.17 0.64
N LYS A 139 8.50 -15.14 -0.29
CA LYS A 139 7.98 -16.50 -0.10
C LYS A 139 8.52 -17.13 1.19
N LYS A 140 9.86 -17.10 1.37
CA LYS A 140 10.51 -17.63 2.58
C LYS A 140 10.06 -16.91 3.86
N LEU A 141 9.81 -15.59 3.82
CA LEU A 141 9.30 -14.84 4.95
C LEU A 141 7.86 -15.25 5.31
N ILE A 142 7.01 -15.47 4.31
CA ILE A 142 5.65 -15.98 4.52
C ILE A 142 5.71 -17.37 5.17
N GLU A 143 6.46 -18.31 4.59
CA GLU A 143 6.61 -19.68 5.10
C GLU A 143 7.12 -19.69 6.56
N LYS A 144 8.14 -18.87 6.86
CA LYS A 144 8.65 -18.72 8.22
C LYS A 144 7.58 -18.17 9.17
N SER A 145 6.80 -17.19 8.73
CA SER A 145 5.73 -16.60 9.56
C SER A 145 4.60 -17.61 9.82
N ILE A 146 4.23 -18.42 8.83
CA ILE A 146 3.26 -19.51 8.97
C ILE A 146 3.72 -20.49 10.07
N LEU A 147 4.94 -21.00 9.99
CA LEU A 147 5.48 -21.91 10.99
C LEU A 147 5.46 -21.30 12.41
N SER A 148 5.76 -20.01 12.52
CA SER A 148 5.72 -19.31 13.79
C SER A 148 4.30 -19.23 14.38
N ILE A 149 3.31 -18.96 13.51
CA ILE A 149 1.91 -18.86 13.93
C ILE A 149 1.36 -20.27 14.27
N GLU A 150 1.59 -21.26 13.42
CA GLU A 150 1.20 -22.64 13.71
C GLU A 150 1.74 -23.12 15.06
N LYS A 151 3.02 -22.78 15.36
CA LYS A 151 3.62 -23.07 16.67
C LYS A 151 2.91 -22.34 17.82
N LYS A 152 2.55 -21.07 17.66
CA LYS A 152 1.77 -20.28 18.65
C LYS A 152 0.43 -20.97 18.94
N PHE A 153 -0.19 -21.57 17.94
CA PHE A 153 -1.51 -22.22 18.03
C PHE A 153 -1.45 -23.76 18.13
N ASN A 154 -0.45 -24.29 18.87
CA ASN A 154 -0.31 -25.73 19.11
C ASN A 154 -0.29 -26.57 17.83
N MET A 155 0.39 -26.10 16.80
CA MET A 155 0.52 -26.73 15.48
C MET A 155 -0.79 -26.84 14.68
N LYS A 156 -1.80 -26.05 15.02
CA LYS A 156 -3.01 -25.90 14.20
C LYS A 156 -2.65 -25.36 12.83
N LYS A 157 -3.06 -26.07 11.79
CA LYS A 157 -2.72 -25.72 10.40
C LYS A 157 -3.42 -24.45 9.93
N ILE A 158 -2.64 -23.55 9.34
CA ILE A 158 -3.11 -22.35 8.68
C ILE A 158 -3.71 -22.71 7.32
N VAL A 159 -4.84 -22.11 6.98
CA VAL A 159 -5.52 -22.28 5.68
C VAL A 159 -5.36 -21.08 4.76
N THR A 160 -4.70 -20.02 5.23
CA THR A 160 -4.32 -18.86 4.39
C THR A 160 -3.47 -19.32 3.21
N LEU A 161 -3.83 -18.87 2.03
CA LEU A 161 -3.17 -19.27 0.79
C LEU A 161 -1.87 -18.47 0.59
N VAL A 162 -0.89 -19.10 -0.09
CA VAL A 162 0.37 -18.46 -0.45
C VAL A 162 0.49 -18.51 -1.96
N TRP A 163 0.31 -17.37 -2.64
CA TRP A 163 0.30 -17.30 -4.09
C TRP A 163 1.44 -16.43 -4.63
N GLU A 164 1.95 -16.82 -5.81
CA GLU A 164 2.81 -15.92 -6.57
C GLU A 164 1.99 -14.73 -7.06
N PHE A 165 2.55 -13.53 -6.92
CA PHE A 165 1.92 -12.33 -7.42
C PHE A 165 2.12 -12.21 -8.92
N GLU A 166 1.03 -12.11 -9.67
CA GLU A 166 1.08 -11.90 -11.11
C GLU A 166 0.60 -10.49 -11.48
N LYS A 167 -0.60 -10.13 -11.07
CA LYS A 167 -1.22 -8.87 -11.45
C LYS A 167 -2.23 -8.39 -10.42
N PHE A 168 -2.30 -7.07 -10.26
CA PHE A 168 -3.29 -6.38 -9.46
C PHE A 168 -4.15 -5.49 -10.36
N TYR A 169 -5.44 -5.45 -10.06
CA TYR A 169 -6.42 -4.58 -10.70
C TYR A 169 -7.05 -3.70 -9.61
N PRO A 170 -6.83 -2.36 -9.63
CA PRO A 170 -7.51 -1.47 -8.69
C PRO A 170 -9.02 -1.64 -8.76
N ALA A 171 -9.67 -1.64 -7.62
CA ALA A 171 -11.11 -1.58 -7.55
C ALA A 171 -11.61 -0.19 -7.95
N GLU A 172 -12.90 -0.09 -8.19
CA GLU A 172 -13.58 1.14 -8.55
C GLU A 172 -13.37 2.23 -7.49
N ASP A 173 -13.36 3.50 -7.90
CA ASP A 173 -13.01 4.65 -7.04
C ASP A 173 -13.86 4.73 -5.77
N TYR A 174 -15.12 4.31 -5.83
CA TYR A 174 -16.00 4.33 -4.66
C TYR A 174 -15.62 3.31 -3.57
N HIS A 175 -14.67 2.41 -3.85
CA HIS A 175 -14.10 1.48 -2.87
C HIS A 175 -12.83 2.01 -2.21
N GLN A 176 -12.15 3.00 -2.81
CA GLN A 176 -10.92 3.54 -2.27
C GLN A 176 -11.19 4.41 -1.04
N ASP A 177 -10.35 4.27 -0.01
CA ASP A 177 -10.50 5.02 1.25
C ASP A 177 -11.90 4.92 1.86
N TYR A 178 -12.60 3.78 1.62
CA TYR A 178 -14.00 3.64 2.02
C TYR A 178 -14.20 3.85 3.52
N TYR A 179 -13.25 3.41 4.33
CA TYR A 179 -13.27 3.56 5.79
C TYR A 179 -13.25 5.03 6.24
N GLN A 180 -12.73 5.95 5.42
CA GLN A 180 -12.72 7.40 5.66
C GLN A 180 -13.94 8.06 5.00
N ASN A 181 -14.15 7.80 3.70
CA ASN A 181 -15.16 8.47 2.89
C ASN A 181 -16.59 8.07 3.26
N ASN A 182 -16.78 6.89 3.85
CA ASN A 182 -18.07 6.32 4.23
C ASN A 182 -18.08 5.83 5.70
N PHE A 183 -17.47 6.59 6.59
CA PHE A 183 -17.14 6.18 7.96
C PHE A 183 -18.30 5.50 8.71
N LEU A 184 -19.50 6.10 8.73
CA LEU A 184 -20.62 5.53 9.47
C LEU A 184 -21.08 4.17 8.92
N ARG A 185 -21.11 4.02 7.59
CA ARG A 185 -21.47 2.75 6.95
C ARG A 185 -20.40 1.69 7.19
N TYR A 186 -19.14 2.09 7.10
CA TYR A 186 -18.01 1.22 7.38
C TYR A 186 -18.01 0.76 8.85
N LEU A 187 -18.23 1.66 9.80
CA LEU A 187 -18.31 1.34 11.22
C LEU A 187 -19.43 0.35 11.51
N ALA A 188 -20.64 0.59 10.97
CA ALA A 188 -21.78 -0.29 11.12
C ALA A 188 -21.48 -1.71 10.55
N TYR A 189 -20.86 -1.78 9.37
CA TYR A 189 -20.43 -3.04 8.76
C TYR A 189 -19.39 -3.75 9.64
N LYS A 190 -18.30 -3.08 10.02
CA LYS A 190 -17.19 -3.64 10.80
C LYS A 190 -17.67 -4.17 12.17
N THR A 191 -18.56 -3.41 12.85
CA THR A 191 -19.16 -3.80 14.12
C THR A 191 -20.14 -4.97 13.94
N GLY A 192 -21.01 -4.92 12.92
CA GLY A 192 -21.95 -5.98 12.62
C GLY A 192 -21.27 -7.31 12.29
N CYS A 193 -20.10 -7.28 11.65
CA CYS A 193 -19.27 -8.46 11.40
C CYS A 193 -18.46 -8.93 12.62
N GLN A 194 -18.51 -8.23 13.76
CA GLN A 194 -17.76 -8.56 14.99
C GLN A 194 -16.25 -8.75 14.74
N ARG A 195 -15.69 -8.06 13.72
CA ARG A 195 -14.32 -8.30 13.28
C ARG A 195 -13.31 -8.12 14.41
N GLU A 196 -13.41 -7.03 15.16
CA GLU A 196 -12.48 -6.73 16.26
C GLU A 196 -12.58 -7.75 17.39
N GLU A 197 -13.80 -8.14 17.76
CA GLU A 197 -14.01 -9.14 18.81
C GLU A 197 -13.45 -10.50 18.43
N ILE A 198 -13.66 -10.93 17.18
CA ILE A 198 -13.15 -12.20 16.67
C ILE A 198 -11.61 -12.17 16.61
N LEU A 199 -11.01 -11.07 16.12
CA LEU A 199 -9.55 -10.91 16.09
C LEU A 199 -8.95 -10.94 17.50
N ASN A 200 -9.58 -10.27 18.46
CA ASN A 200 -9.14 -10.30 19.86
C ASN A 200 -9.19 -11.72 20.44
N ARG A 201 -10.22 -12.50 20.13
CA ARG A 201 -10.31 -13.92 20.57
C ARG A 201 -9.25 -14.82 19.94
N ILE A 202 -8.82 -14.50 18.71
CA ILE A 202 -7.78 -15.30 18.02
C ILE A 202 -6.38 -14.93 18.50
N TRP A 203 -6.09 -13.63 18.63
CA TRP A 203 -4.69 -13.19 18.75
C TRP A 203 -4.24 -12.85 20.17
N ASN A 204 -5.17 -12.57 21.10
CA ASN A 204 -4.93 -12.28 22.52
C ASN A 204 -5.34 -13.44 23.42
#